data_a7dc5a6435ee8e8e60d47d1a10f053f6
#
_entry.id   a7dc5a6435ee8e8e60d47d1a10f053f6
#
_cell.length_a   1.000
_cell.length_b   1.000
_cell.length_c   1.000
_cell.angle_alpha   90.00
_cell.angle_beta   90.00
_cell.angle_gamma   90.00
#
_symmetry.space_group_name_H-M   'P 1'
#
loop_
_entity.id
_entity.type
_entity.pdbx_description
1 polymer ?
#
loop_
_entity_poly.entity_id
_entity_poly.type
_entity_poly.pdbx_seq_one_letter_code
_entity_poly.pdbx_strand_id
1 'polypeptide(L)' 'LKRAVILMPYDPIVNDHYGDILWKLNRKIQARYFWNNVLSFKETDKDIKEKINVKMIEGL' A
#
# COMPACT_ATOMS: atom_id res chain seq x y z
N LEU A 1 9.55 8.31 -3.93
CA LEU A 1 8.42 7.40 -3.83
C LEU A 1 7.10 8.01 -4.24
N LYS A 2 6.81 9.24 -3.78
CA LYS A 2 5.62 9.94 -4.20
C LYS A 2 5.57 10.12 -5.71
N ARG A 3 6.71 10.43 -6.31
CA ARG A 3 6.81 10.57 -7.76
C ARG A 3 6.53 9.24 -8.47
N ALA A 4 7.05 8.15 -7.92
CA ALA A 4 6.79 6.82 -8.50
C ALA A 4 5.29 6.46 -8.44
N VAL A 5 4.62 6.78 -7.34
CA VAL A 5 3.17 6.57 -7.21
C VAL A 5 2.40 7.39 -8.25
N ILE A 6 2.82 8.62 -8.50
CA ILE A 6 2.19 9.48 -9.51
C ILE A 6 2.38 8.90 -10.93
N LEU A 7 3.58 8.38 -11.22
CA LEU A 7 3.90 7.83 -12.55
C LEU A 7 3.33 6.43 -12.76
N MET A 8 3.18 5.65 -11.68
CA MET A 8 2.72 4.26 -11.74
C MET A 8 1.64 4.02 -10.67
N PRO A 9 0.48 4.70 -10.80
CA PRO A 9 -0.54 4.68 -9.74
C PRO A 9 -1.18 3.31 -9.51
N TYR A 10 -1.05 2.38 -10.46
CA TYR A 10 -1.63 1.05 -10.35
C TYR A 10 -0.59 -0.04 -10.07
N ASP A 11 0.65 0.35 -9.74
CA ASP A 11 1.68 -0.63 -9.38
C ASP A 11 1.49 -1.04 -7.91
N PRO A 12 1.18 -2.33 -7.64
CA PRO A 12 0.91 -2.76 -6.26
C PRO A 12 2.13 -2.64 -5.35
N ILE A 13 3.33 -2.91 -5.86
CA ILE A 13 4.54 -2.86 -5.05
C ILE A 13 4.88 -1.42 -4.66
N VAL A 14 4.77 -0.49 -5.60
CA VAL A 14 5.03 0.93 -5.33
C VAL A 14 4.04 1.48 -4.32
N ASN A 15 2.76 1.16 -4.47
CA ASN A 15 1.74 1.62 -3.54
C ASN A 15 1.90 1.02 -2.15
N ASP A 16 2.28 -0.26 -2.06
CA ASP A 16 2.55 -0.91 -0.78
C ASP A 16 3.72 -0.23 -0.07
N HIS A 17 4.83 0.01 -0.76
CA HIS A 17 5.99 0.67 -0.19
C HIS A 17 5.67 2.11 0.25
N TYR A 18 4.91 2.83 -0.54
CA TYR A 18 4.49 4.18 -0.17
C TYR A 18 3.64 4.17 1.09
N GLY A 19 2.72 3.21 1.19
CA GLY A 19 1.94 3.03 2.41
C GLY A 19 2.82 2.77 3.64
N ASP A 20 3.84 1.92 3.50
CA ASP A 20 4.78 1.64 4.57
C ASP A 20 5.49 2.91 5.05
N ILE A 21 5.93 3.75 4.11
CA ILE A 21 6.61 5.00 4.45
C ILE A 21 5.66 5.97 5.16
N LEU A 22 4.44 6.09 4.67
CA LEU A 22 3.45 6.95 5.31
C LEU A 22 3.16 6.49 6.74
N TRP A 23 3.09 5.18 6.96
CA TRP A 23 2.91 4.63 8.30
C TRP A 23 4.05 5.05 9.23
N LYS A 24 5.28 4.93 8.76
CA LYS A 24 6.46 5.31 9.55
C LYS A 24 6.51 6.81 9.83
N LEU A 25 5.92 7.62 8.95
CA LEU A 25 5.78 9.07 9.17
C LEU A 25 4.59 9.43 10.06
N ASN A 26 3.95 8.45 10.66
CA ASN A 26 2.79 8.62 11.53
C ASN A 26 1.54 9.13 10.77
N ARG A 27 1.47 8.86 9.49
CA ARG A 27 0.32 9.19 8.64
C ARG A 27 -0.49 7.92 8.37
N LYS A 28 -1.05 7.36 9.43
CA LYS A 28 -1.65 6.03 9.41
C LYS A 28 -2.87 5.92 8.50
N ILE A 29 -3.71 6.94 8.48
CA ILE A 29 -4.90 6.94 7.63
C ILE A 29 -4.52 6.92 6.15
N GLN A 30 -3.54 7.74 5.77
CA GLN A 30 -3.05 7.77 4.39
C GLN A 30 -2.36 6.45 4.02
N ALA A 31 -1.60 5.86 4.94
CA ALA A 31 -0.95 4.57 4.71
C ALA A 31 -1.99 3.49 4.40
N ARG A 32 -3.04 3.42 5.19
CA ARG A 32 -4.13 2.47 4.96
C ARG A 32 -4.85 2.71 3.64
N TYR A 33 -4.99 3.95 3.24
CA TYR A 33 -5.57 4.30 1.96
C TYR A 33 -4.79 3.66 0.80
N PHE A 34 -3.46 3.79 0.81
CA PHE A 34 -2.63 3.20 -0.23
C PHE A 34 -2.63 1.68 -0.19
N TRP A 35 -2.60 1.08 0.98
CA TRP A 35 -2.70 -0.37 1.12
C TRP A 35 -4.04 -0.88 0.61
N ASN A 36 -5.12 -0.19 0.93
CA ASN A 36 -6.45 -0.57 0.45
C ASN A 36 -6.54 -0.49 -1.08
N ASN A 37 -5.91 0.49 -1.70
CA ASN A 37 -5.85 0.58 -3.15
C ASN A 37 -5.19 -0.66 -3.76
N VAL A 38 -4.12 -1.15 -3.14
CA VAL A 38 -3.46 -2.38 -3.62
C VAL A 38 -4.40 -3.57 -3.60
N LEU A 39 -5.23 -3.67 -2.57
CA LEU A 39 -6.21 -4.76 -2.46
C LEU A 39 -7.25 -4.73 -3.58
N SER A 40 -7.53 -3.55 -4.12
CA SER A 40 -8.52 -3.39 -5.18
C SER A 40 -7.95 -3.60 -6.59
N PHE A 41 -6.62 -3.69 -6.73
CA PHE A 41 -5.99 -3.91 -8.04
C PHE A 41 -6.22 -5.34 -8.49
N LYS A 42 -6.66 -5.50 -9.75
CA LYS A 42 -6.95 -6.84 -10.30
C LYS A 42 -5.72 -7.71 -10.45
N GLU A 43 -4.58 -7.10 -10.71
CA GLU A 43 -3.32 -7.80 -11.00
C GLU A 43 -2.46 -8.04 -9.74
N THR A 44 -2.95 -7.68 -8.57
CA THR A 44 -2.20 -7.88 -7.34
C THR A 44 -2.15 -9.35 -6.97
N ASP A 45 -0.96 -9.88 -6.75
CA ASP A 45 -0.77 -11.26 -6.34
C ASP A 45 -1.46 -11.54 -5.01
N LYS A 46 -1.93 -12.78 -4.84
CA LYS A 46 -2.60 -13.22 -3.62
C LYS A 46 -1.70 -13.04 -2.39
N ASP A 47 -0.41 -13.35 -2.52
CA ASP A 47 0.53 -13.21 -1.41
C ASP A 47 0.67 -11.77 -0.96
N ILE A 48 0.68 -10.83 -1.91
CA ILE A 48 0.72 -9.40 -1.60
C ILE A 48 -0.56 -8.99 -0.89
N LYS A 49 -1.71 -9.46 -1.35
CA LYS A 49 -3.00 -9.16 -0.73
C LYS A 49 -3.05 -9.65 0.72
N GLU A 50 -2.55 -10.83 0.99
CA GLU A 50 -2.51 -11.38 2.35
C GLU A 50 -1.64 -10.54 3.27
N LYS A 51 -0.46 -10.14 2.81
CA LYS A 51 0.42 -9.27 3.59
C LYS A 51 -0.23 -7.94 3.89
N ILE A 52 -0.92 -7.36 2.91
CA ILE A 52 -1.58 -6.07 3.09
C ILE A 52 -2.75 -6.18 4.04
N ASN A 53 -3.52 -7.27 3.99
CA ASN A 53 -4.59 -7.50 4.94
C ASN A 53 -4.07 -7.50 6.39
N VAL A 54 -2.91 -8.13 6.62
CA VAL A 54 -2.28 -8.11 7.95
C VAL A 54 -1.91 -6.69 8.34
N LYS A 55 -1.31 -5.92 7.44
CA LYS A 55 -0.96 -4.52 7.69
C LYS A 55 -2.17 -3.67 8.00
N MET A 56 -3.29 -3.90 7.33
CA MET A 56 -4.53 -3.16 7.57
C MET A 56 -5.08 -3.39 8.97
N ILE A 57 -4.85 -4.58 9.51
CA ILE A 57 -5.35 -4.95 10.85
C ILE A 57 -4.34 -4.55 11.92
N GLU A 58 -3.08 -4.90 11.75
CA GLU A 58 -2.06 -4.77 12.78
C GLU A 58 -1.14 -3.56 12.60
N GLY A 59 -1.04 -3.03 11.38
CA GLY A 59 -0.06 -2.01 11.04
C GLY A 59 1.33 -2.63 10.84
N LEU A 60 2.31 -1.79 10.84
CA LEU A 60 3.70 -2.25 10.70
C LEU A 60 4.34 -2.55 12.04
#